data_9af8d4da66b0bbfc567b05461c03b6cd
#
_entry.id   9af8d4da66b0bbfc567b05461c03b6cd
#
_cell.length_a   1.000
_cell.length_b   1.000
_cell.length_c   1.000
_cell.angle_alpha   90.00
_cell.angle_beta   90.00
_cell.angle_gamma   90.00
#
_symmetry.space_group_name_H-M   'P 1'
#
loop_
_entity.id
_entity.type
_entity.pdbx_description
1 polymer ?
#
loop_
_entity_poly.entity_id
_entity_poly.type
_entity_poly.pdbx_seq_one_letter_code
_entity_poly.pdbx_strand_id
1 'polypeptide(L)'
;MRTFLIILLGTLSLLLPRSGWSHDLYFRHYTNKQGLSHNTVYCALQDKKGFMWFGTDDGLNRFDGHQFRIYRYNSYEPESLPNDRIISLFEDSTGRIWVCTYSHTCYYDYQTDAFHPLTFSDSNNAPEYFQQIREDKKGNLWLM
;
A
#
# COMPACT_ATOMS: atom_id res chain seq x y z
N MET A 1 3.80 -64.09 17.30
CA MET A 1 3.86 -63.60 15.91
C MET A 1 3.02 -62.37 15.63
N ARG A 2 1.83 -62.19 16.17
CA ARG A 2 0.97 -60.97 15.96
C ARG A 2 1.55 -59.68 16.50
N THR A 3 2.19 -59.68 17.66
CA THR A 3 2.79 -58.51 18.29
C THR A 3 4.01 -57.94 17.59
N PHE A 4 4.84 -58.80 16.99
CA PHE A 4 6.01 -58.37 16.18
C PHE A 4 5.60 -57.68 14.86
N LEU A 5 4.50 -58.09 14.28
CA LEU A 5 3.99 -57.51 13.03
C LEU A 5 3.47 -56.09 13.25
N ILE A 6 2.85 -55.77 14.40
CA ILE A 6 2.35 -54.44 14.73
C ILE A 6 3.49 -53.47 14.99
N ILE A 7 4.59 -53.91 15.62
CA ILE A 7 5.78 -53.09 15.88
C ILE A 7 6.49 -52.77 14.52
N LEU A 8 6.57 -53.72 13.60
CA LEU A 8 7.19 -53.52 12.30
C LEU A 8 6.40 -52.52 11.42
N LEU A 9 5.06 -52.54 11.48
CA LEU A 9 4.21 -51.59 10.78
C LEU A 9 4.27 -50.16 11.40
N GLY A 10 4.41 -50.08 12.74
CA GLY A 10 4.56 -48.81 13.44
C GLY A 10 5.89 -48.09 13.13
N THR A 11 7.00 -48.85 12.96
CA THR A 11 8.31 -48.26 12.67
C THR A 11 8.44 -47.85 11.19
N LEU A 12 7.72 -48.50 10.29
CA LEU A 12 7.74 -48.16 8.85
C LEU A 12 7.05 -46.81 8.57
N SER A 13 6.05 -46.41 9.39
CA SER A 13 5.37 -45.11 9.23
C SER A 13 6.26 -43.90 9.60
N LEU A 14 7.32 -44.12 10.40
CA LEU A 14 8.26 -43.07 10.81
C LEU A 14 9.32 -42.76 9.72
N LEU A 15 9.45 -43.61 8.70
CA LEU A 15 10.42 -43.47 7.61
C LEU A 15 9.86 -42.84 6.35
N LEU A 16 8.58 -42.46 6.33
CA LEU A 16 8.03 -41.73 5.20
C LEU A 16 8.58 -40.30 5.20
N PRO A 17 9.23 -39.86 4.12
CA PRO A 17 9.68 -38.48 4.03
C PRO A 17 8.43 -37.58 4.12
N ARG A 18 8.42 -36.68 5.11
CA ARG A 18 7.46 -35.61 5.15
C ARG A 18 7.83 -34.69 3.97
N SER A 19 7.05 -34.78 2.91
CA SER A 19 7.11 -33.81 1.82
C SER A 19 6.82 -32.43 2.41
N GLY A 20 7.86 -31.68 2.72
CA GLY A 20 7.74 -30.28 3.02
C GLY A 20 7.21 -29.60 1.76
N TRP A 21 6.05 -28.96 1.85
CA TRP A 21 5.54 -28.12 0.78
C TRP A 21 6.45 -26.90 0.71
N SER A 22 7.44 -26.96 -0.18
CA SER A 22 8.19 -25.76 -0.57
C SER A 22 7.24 -24.94 -1.45
N HIS A 23 6.79 -23.81 -0.92
CA HIS A 23 6.15 -22.81 -1.77
C HIS A 23 7.26 -22.07 -2.51
N ASP A 24 7.34 -22.29 -3.81
CA ASP A 24 8.18 -21.46 -4.67
C ASP A 24 7.67 -20.00 -4.63
N LEU A 25 8.48 -19.13 -4.07
CA LEU A 25 8.16 -17.70 -4.05
C LEU A 25 8.41 -17.13 -5.46
N TYR A 26 7.34 -16.66 -6.08
CA TYR A 26 7.41 -16.02 -7.39
C TYR A 26 7.49 -14.51 -7.19
N PHE A 27 8.60 -13.90 -7.62
CA PHE A 27 8.79 -12.45 -7.60
C PHE A 27 8.51 -11.85 -8.97
N ARG A 28 7.67 -10.84 -9.04
CA ARG A 28 7.52 -9.99 -10.22
C ARG A 28 8.23 -8.67 -9.98
N HIS A 29 9.03 -8.25 -10.95
CA HIS A 29 9.74 -6.99 -10.90
C HIS A 29 9.01 -5.94 -11.73
N TYR A 30 8.67 -4.82 -11.10
CA TYR A 30 8.04 -3.69 -11.77
C TYR A 30 8.97 -2.48 -11.69
N THR A 31 9.26 -1.90 -12.83
CA THR A 31 10.07 -0.70 -12.99
C THR A 31 9.32 0.31 -13.84
N ASN A 32 9.93 1.46 -14.13
CA ASN A 32 9.37 2.42 -15.07
C ASN A 32 9.13 1.83 -16.48
N LYS A 33 9.88 0.77 -16.87
CA LYS A 33 9.65 0.06 -18.14
C LYS A 33 8.34 -0.71 -18.17
N GLN A 34 7.81 -1.11 -17.02
CA GLN A 34 6.53 -1.79 -16.87
C GLN A 34 5.40 -0.83 -16.46
N GLY A 35 5.63 0.47 -16.48
CA GLY A 35 4.60 1.49 -16.26
C GLY A 35 4.59 2.14 -14.89
N LEU A 36 5.55 1.82 -13.99
CA LEU A 36 5.72 2.55 -12.75
C LEU A 36 6.25 3.97 -13.05
N SER A 37 5.77 5.00 -12.35
CA SER A 37 6.16 6.38 -12.63
C SER A 37 7.65 6.65 -12.37
N HIS A 38 8.20 6.04 -11.32
CA HIS A 38 9.61 6.16 -10.95
C HIS A 38 10.10 4.92 -10.20
N ASN A 39 11.39 4.57 -10.34
CA ASN A 39 11.96 3.37 -9.71
C ASN A 39 12.18 3.52 -8.19
N THR A 40 12.22 4.74 -7.67
CA THR A 40 12.30 4.99 -6.23
C THR A 40 10.89 4.97 -5.64
N VAL A 41 10.58 3.92 -4.88
CA VAL A 41 9.30 3.76 -4.19
C VAL A 41 9.53 4.00 -2.70
N TYR A 42 8.84 4.98 -2.11
CA TYR A 42 8.94 5.31 -0.68
C TYR A 42 7.93 4.56 0.18
N CYS A 43 6.76 4.30 -0.36
CA CYS A 43 5.68 3.65 0.36
C CYS A 43 4.80 2.81 -0.56
N ALA A 44 4.15 1.81 0.03
CA ALA A 44 3.17 0.98 -0.64
C ALA A 44 2.00 0.71 0.30
N LEU A 45 0.80 0.62 -0.25
CA LEU A 45 -0.44 0.34 0.46
C LEU A 45 -1.33 -0.54 -0.40
N GLN A 46 -1.91 -1.61 0.15
CA GLN A 46 -3.05 -2.29 -0.47
C GLN A 46 -4.32 -1.78 0.19
N ASP A 47 -5.24 -1.24 -0.63
CA ASP A 47 -6.51 -0.75 -0.13
C ASP A 47 -7.57 -1.85 -0.01
N LYS A 48 -8.67 -1.54 0.66
CA LYS A 48 -9.81 -2.46 0.88
C LYS A 48 -10.52 -2.86 -0.42
N LYS A 49 -10.30 -2.15 -1.53
CA LYS A 49 -10.81 -2.50 -2.87
C LYS A 49 -9.88 -3.46 -3.61
N GLY A 50 -8.67 -3.73 -3.06
CA GLY A 50 -7.69 -4.64 -3.61
C GLY A 50 -6.66 -3.97 -4.54
N PHE A 51 -6.71 -2.66 -4.78
CA PHE A 51 -5.69 -1.95 -5.52
C PHE A 51 -4.41 -1.81 -4.70
N MET A 52 -3.26 -1.92 -5.38
CA MET A 52 -1.98 -1.58 -4.80
C MET A 52 -1.61 -0.13 -5.15
N TRP A 53 -1.26 0.64 -4.14
CA TRP A 53 -0.80 2.02 -4.29
C TRP A 53 0.69 2.10 -4.00
N PHE A 54 1.42 2.84 -4.85
CA PHE A 54 2.86 3.04 -4.70
C PHE A 54 3.17 4.53 -4.78
N GLY A 55 3.74 5.05 -3.71
CA GLY A 55 4.22 6.43 -3.66
C GLY A 55 5.68 6.50 -4.10
N THR A 56 5.97 7.35 -5.08
CA THR A 56 7.30 7.49 -5.67
C THR A 56 7.81 8.93 -5.62
N ASP A 57 8.98 9.19 -6.21
CA ASP A 57 9.51 10.54 -6.43
C ASP A 57 8.78 11.30 -7.55
N ASP A 58 8.02 10.59 -8.42
CA ASP A 58 7.41 11.14 -9.63
C ASP A 58 5.92 10.75 -9.74
N GLY A 59 5.19 10.93 -8.63
CA GLY A 59 3.76 10.71 -8.55
C GLY A 59 3.33 9.49 -7.76
N LEU A 60 2.01 9.37 -7.64
CA LEU A 60 1.31 8.27 -7.02
C LEU A 60 0.84 7.29 -8.08
N ASN A 61 1.08 6.00 -7.86
CA ASN A 61 0.71 4.94 -8.79
C ASN A 61 -0.35 4.06 -8.16
N ARG A 62 -1.45 3.80 -8.88
CA ARG A 62 -2.45 2.79 -8.53
C ARG A 62 -2.35 1.62 -9.49
N PHE A 63 -2.17 0.43 -8.97
CA PHE A 63 -2.02 -0.81 -9.73
C PHE A 63 -3.23 -1.72 -9.50
N ASP A 64 -3.83 -2.20 -10.57
CA ASP A 64 -5.02 -3.06 -10.55
C ASP A 64 -4.69 -4.56 -10.71
N GLY A 65 -3.40 -4.92 -10.70
CA GLY A 65 -2.92 -6.27 -11.00
C GLY A 65 -2.43 -6.43 -12.45
N HIS A 66 -2.76 -5.50 -13.35
CA HIS A 66 -2.42 -5.55 -14.76
C HIS A 66 -1.70 -4.29 -15.24
N GLN A 67 -2.16 -3.11 -14.86
CA GLN A 67 -1.65 -1.83 -15.32
C GLN A 67 -1.55 -0.80 -14.21
N PHE A 68 -0.65 0.16 -14.40
CA PHE A 68 -0.49 1.31 -13.53
C PHE A 68 -1.31 2.47 -14.05
N ARG A 69 -2.08 3.11 -13.14
CA ARG A 69 -2.61 4.46 -13.33
C ARG A 69 -1.75 5.41 -12.51
N ILE A 70 -1.21 6.44 -13.17
CA ILE A 70 -0.31 7.39 -12.55
C ILE A 70 -1.03 8.70 -12.32
N TYR A 71 -0.91 9.23 -11.12
CA TYR A 71 -1.39 10.54 -10.72
C TYR A 71 -0.18 11.45 -10.46
N ARG A 72 -0.24 12.68 -11.00
CA ARG A 72 0.81 13.69 -10.85
C ARG A 72 0.23 15.04 -10.49
N TYR A 73 1.09 15.93 -10.00
CA TYR A 73 0.77 17.32 -9.84
C TYR A 73 0.49 17.96 -11.21
N ASN A 74 -0.58 18.75 -11.28
CA ASN A 74 -0.91 19.56 -12.44
C ASN A 74 -1.42 20.92 -11.98
N SER A 75 -0.70 21.99 -12.26
CA SER A 75 -1.05 23.35 -11.86
C SER A 75 -2.35 23.87 -12.49
N TYR A 76 -2.81 23.24 -13.56
CA TYR A 76 -4.08 23.58 -14.25
C TYR A 76 -5.28 22.77 -13.73
N GLU A 77 -5.05 21.78 -12.87
CA GLU A 77 -6.06 20.89 -12.30
C GLU A 77 -6.01 20.97 -10.77
N PRO A 78 -6.86 21.79 -10.14
CA PRO A 78 -6.86 21.98 -8.68
C PRO A 78 -7.08 20.70 -7.88
N GLU A 79 -7.71 19.70 -8.49
CA GLU A 79 -8.00 18.40 -7.90
C GLU A 79 -6.89 17.35 -8.18
N SER A 80 -5.78 17.76 -8.76
CA SER A 80 -4.59 16.91 -8.93
C SER A 80 -3.83 16.75 -7.60
N LEU A 81 -2.79 15.90 -7.61
CA LEU A 81 -1.86 15.80 -6.48
C LEU A 81 -1.22 17.16 -6.20
N PRO A 82 -1.03 17.54 -4.92
CA PRO A 82 -0.37 18.80 -4.58
C PRO A 82 1.15 18.80 -4.81
N ASN A 83 1.75 17.60 -4.92
CA ASN A 83 3.18 17.42 -5.21
C ASN A 83 3.43 15.98 -5.70
N ASP A 84 4.43 15.79 -6.59
CA ASP A 84 4.76 14.48 -7.15
C ASP A 84 5.52 13.58 -6.20
N ARG A 85 6.24 14.13 -5.23
CA ARG A 85 6.99 13.34 -4.26
C ARG A 85 6.09 12.86 -3.14
N ILE A 86 5.79 11.57 -3.14
CA ILE A 86 4.92 10.93 -2.17
C ILE A 86 5.75 10.36 -1.02
N ILE A 87 5.42 10.76 0.22
CA ILE A 87 6.16 10.34 1.43
C ILE A 87 5.52 9.11 2.06
N SER A 88 4.21 9.15 2.29
CA SER A 88 3.50 8.05 2.92
C SER A 88 2.04 7.96 2.49
N LEU A 89 1.46 6.78 2.70
CA LEU A 89 0.08 6.45 2.36
C LEU A 89 -0.59 5.82 3.58
N PHE A 90 -1.87 6.10 3.75
CA PHE A 90 -2.68 5.49 4.79
C PHE A 90 -4.14 5.38 4.32
N GLU A 91 -4.79 4.23 4.56
CA GLU A 91 -6.24 4.06 4.37
C GLU A 91 -6.93 4.10 5.73
N ASP A 92 -7.88 5.00 5.89
CA ASP A 92 -8.67 5.12 7.11
C ASP A 92 -9.80 4.07 7.18
N SER A 93 -10.50 4.02 8.31
CA SER A 93 -11.61 3.08 8.53
C SER A 93 -12.75 3.26 7.54
N THR A 94 -12.92 4.48 7.00
CA THR A 94 -13.95 4.82 6.01
C THR A 94 -13.56 4.44 4.58
N GLY A 95 -12.30 4.00 4.35
CA GLY A 95 -11.77 3.64 3.03
C GLY A 95 -11.22 4.83 2.22
N ARG A 96 -10.97 5.97 2.88
CA ARG A 96 -10.34 7.12 2.26
C ARG A 96 -8.82 6.92 2.24
N ILE A 97 -8.19 7.16 1.11
CA ILE A 97 -6.74 7.06 0.96
C ILE A 97 -6.10 8.43 1.24
N TRP A 98 -5.39 8.50 2.33
CA TRP A 98 -4.60 9.67 2.70
C TRP A 98 -3.24 9.60 2.06
N VAL A 99 -2.80 10.72 1.50
CA VAL A 99 -1.54 10.86 0.77
C VAL A 99 -0.74 12.00 1.40
N CYS A 100 0.37 11.66 2.03
CA CYS A 100 1.34 12.65 2.49
C CYS A 100 2.35 12.89 1.36
N THR A 101 2.40 14.11 0.87
CA THR A 101 3.40 14.53 -0.12
C THR A 101 4.50 15.37 0.54
N TYR A 102 5.54 15.71 -0.20
CA TYR A 102 6.63 16.54 0.31
C TYR A 102 6.20 17.95 0.73
N SER A 103 5.12 18.49 0.15
CA SER A 103 4.66 19.86 0.42
C SER A 103 3.34 19.93 1.17
N HIS A 104 2.39 19.04 0.89
CA HIS A 104 1.03 19.08 1.45
C HIS A 104 0.51 17.66 1.71
N THR A 105 -0.49 17.59 2.57
CA THR A 105 -1.25 16.36 2.80
C THR A 105 -2.62 16.48 2.13
N CYS A 106 -3.05 15.42 1.46
CA CYS A 106 -4.36 15.35 0.80
C CYS A 106 -4.98 13.98 1.02
N TYR A 107 -6.23 13.82 0.59
CA TYR A 107 -6.85 12.52 0.46
C TYR A 107 -7.41 12.32 -0.95
N TYR A 108 -7.41 11.08 -1.39
CA TYR A 108 -8.02 10.67 -2.65
C TYR A 108 -9.47 10.28 -2.44
N ASP A 109 -10.35 10.82 -3.27
CA ASP A 109 -11.76 10.45 -3.34
C ASP A 109 -12.02 9.56 -4.55
N TYR A 110 -12.51 8.34 -4.28
CA TYR A 110 -12.86 7.37 -5.30
C TYR A 110 -14.07 7.75 -6.16
N GLN A 111 -14.96 8.61 -5.66
CA GLN A 111 -16.17 8.97 -6.39
C GLN A 111 -15.89 9.98 -7.50
N THR A 112 -15.03 10.93 -7.20
CA THR A 112 -14.63 12.00 -8.12
C THR A 112 -13.35 11.71 -8.86
N ASP A 113 -12.58 10.69 -8.41
CA ASP A 113 -11.22 10.36 -8.88
C ASP A 113 -10.25 11.55 -8.72
N ALA A 114 -10.37 12.26 -7.62
CA ALA A 114 -9.74 13.54 -7.35
C ALA A 114 -9.00 13.54 -6.01
N PHE A 115 -8.05 14.48 -5.86
CA PHE A 115 -7.32 14.72 -4.62
C PHE A 115 -7.80 16.00 -3.96
N HIS A 116 -8.11 15.93 -2.69
CA HIS A 116 -8.57 17.06 -1.89
C HIS A 116 -7.53 17.39 -0.82
N PRO A 117 -6.95 18.61 -0.86
CA PRO A 117 -5.99 19.04 0.15
C PRO A 117 -6.60 19.05 1.56
N LEU A 118 -5.82 18.66 2.55
CA LEU A 118 -6.20 18.82 3.94
C LEU A 118 -6.09 20.30 4.31
N THR A 119 -7.23 20.91 4.68
CA THR A 119 -7.30 22.30 5.10
C THR A 119 -7.72 22.39 6.57
N PHE A 120 -7.09 23.29 7.32
CA PHE A 120 -7.46 23.57 8.71
C PHE A 120 -8.24 24.88 8.78
N SER A 121 -9.29 24.89 9.58
CA SER A 121 -10.13 26.09 9.80
C SER A 121 -9.38 27.23 10.50
N ASP A 122 -8.28 26.91 11.20
CA ASP A 122 -7.44 27.87 11.92
C ASP A 122 -6.04 27.90 11.29
N SER A 123 -5.93 28.62 10.17
CA SER A 123 -4.78 28.59 9.26
C SER A 123 -3.50 29.27 9.80
N ASN A 124 -3.53 29.91 10.98
CA ASN A 124 -2.42 30.76 11.41
C ASN A 124 -1.15 30.00 11.85
N ASN A 125 -1.18 28.66 12.04
CA ASN A 125 -0.01 27.86 12.44
C ASN A 125 -0.13 26.35 12.15
N ALA A 126 -1.09 25.89 11.36
CA ALA A 126 -1.18 24.46 11.03
C ALA A 126 -0.11 24.10 9.98
N PRO A 127 0.64 23.02 10.17
CA PRO A 127 1.57 22.56 9.14
C PRO A 127 0.80 22.12 7.90
N GLU A 128 1.31 22.44 6.72
CA GLU A 128 0.69 22.12 5.44
C GLU A 128 0.92 20.65 5.04
N TYR A 129 1.93 20.01 5.64
CA TYR A 129 2.28 18.61 5.35
C TYR A 129 2.61 17.82 6.62
N PHE A 130 2.37 16.52 6.54
CA PHE A 130 2.68 15.55 7.58
C PHE A 130 3.47 14.40 6.95
N GLN A 131 4.36 13.80 7.75
CA GLN A 131 5.14 12.65 7.28
C GLN A 131 4.36 11.35 7.38
N GLN A 132 3.40 11.27 8.30
CA GLN A 132 2.64 10.07 8.54
C GLN A 132 1.25 10.37 9.09
N ILE A 133 0.28 9.51 8.74
CA ILE A 133 -1.07 9.52 9.30
C ILE A 133 -1.35 8.15 9.92
N ARG A 134 -2.04 8.15 11.05
CA ARG A 134 -2.55 6.96 11.72
C ARG A 134 -3.95 7.21 12.23
N GLU A 135 -4.74 6.16 12.34
CA GLU A 135 -6.08 6.19 12.94
C GLU A 135 -6.09 5.38 14.23
N ASP A 136 -6.70 5.93 15.28
CA ASP A 136 -6.91 5.21 16.53
C ASP A 136 -8.19 4.36 16.49
N LYS A 137 -8.42 3.55 17.53
CA LYS A 137 -9.61 2.69 17.64
C LYS A 137 -10.93 3.45 17.72
N LYS A 138 -10.90 4.77 17.92
CA LYS A 138 -12.07 5.63 18.01
C LYS A 138 -12.34 6.37 16.68
N GLY A 139 -11.50 6.15 15.66
CA GLY A 139 -11.59 6.83 14.37
C GLY A 139 -10.93 8.21 14.34
N ASN A 140 -10.13 8.58 15.36
CA ASN A 140 -9.39 9.83 15.32
C ASN A 140 -8.13 9.67 14.48
N LEU A 141 -7.87 10.63 13.60
CA LEU A 141 -6.64 10.70 12.80
C LEU A 141 -5.56 11.45 13.55
N TRP A 142 -4.41 10.81 13.66
CA TRP A 142 -3.18 11.36 14.21
C TRP A 142 -2.24 11.73 13.08
N LEU A 143 -1.91 12.99 13.00
CA LEU A 143 -1.04 13.60 11.98
C LEU A 143 0.33 13.85 12.62
N MET A 144 1.41 13.32 12.01
CA MET A 144 2.79 13.33 12.53
C MET A 144 3.80 13.83 11.50
#